data_747ae98d1a172203d4d3e36cb623891c
#
_entry.id   747ae98d1a172203d4d3e36cb623891c
#
_cell.length_a   1.000
_cell.length_b   1.000
_cell.length_c   1.000
_cell.angle_alpha   90.00
_cell.angle_beta   90.00
_cell.angle_gamma   90.00
#
_symmetry.space_group_name_H-M   'P 1'
#
loop_
_entity.id
_entity.type
_entity.pdbx_description
1 polymer ?
#
loop_
_entity_poly.entity_id
_entity_poly.type
_entity_poly.pdbx_seq_one_letter_code
_entity_poly.pdbx_strand_id
1 'polypeptide(L)'
;MAGAQRQFDASHGQLLLGTGVTGRAAKMGHRLTMVMQRWQAAVSWSGERPTAVALTVDVDSLQVLRGDGGLTPLTAPEKSLIRTNALKCLDAGRYGHIRFECTDIAATDGGYRLAGSLQIRDRSRPHVIAVRVAELDGSWRVDGETVVRHSDFGIRRYSMLMGAMQVADEVTVSLSATIAGDTLAGC
;
A
#
# COMPACT_ATOMS: atom_id res chain seq x y z
N MET A 1 6.72 14.86 27.87
CA MET A 1 6.11 13.53 28.14
C MET A 1 6.19 12.72 26.88
N ALA A 2 6.74 11.52 26.91
CA ALA A 2 6.74 10.63 25.75
C ALA A 2 5.28 10.27 25.41
N GLY A 3 4.84 10.63 24.22
CA GLY A 3 3.51 10.28 23.73
C GLY A 3 3.36 8.75 23.65
N ALA A 4 2.16 8.25 23.85
CA ALA A 4 1.87 6.83 23.66
C ALA A 4 2.15 6.44 22.20
N GLN A 5 2.88 5.35 21.98
CA GLN A 5 3.08 4.77 20.65
C GLN A 5 2.36 3.43 20.57
N ARG A 6 1.65 3.21 19.48
CA ARG A 6 0.95 1.96 19.20
C ARG A 6 1.38 1.37 17.88
N GLN A 7 1.41 0.05 17.84
CA GLN A 7 1.80 -0.69 16.65
C GLN A 7 0.63 -1.49 16.09
N PHE A 8 0.53 -1.49 14.77
CA PHE A 8 -0.44 -2.22 14.00
C PHE A 8 0.28 -3.01 12.91
N ASP A 9 -0.31 -4.12 12.51
CA ASP A 9 0.26 -5.02 11.52
C ASP A 9 -0.85 -5.74 10.72
N ALA A 10 -0.46 -6.72 9.91
CA ALA A 10 -1.36 -7.46 9.05
C ALA A 10 -2.45 -8.26 9.80
N SER A 11 -2.35 -8.45 11.12
CA SER A 11 -3.42 -9.05 11.91
C SER A 11 -4.61 -8.11 12.12
N HIS A 12 -4.39 -6.79 11.97
CA HIS A 12 -5.43 -5.77 12.10
C HIS A 12 -6.15 -5.46 10.79
N GLY A 13 -5.55 -5.80 9.63
CA GLY A 13 -6.15 -5.45 8.36
C GLY A 13 -5.32 -5.84 7.14
N GLN A 14 -5.73 -5.35 5.98
CA GLN A 14 -5.13 -5.68 4.69
C GLN A 14 -4.54 -4.44 4.01
N LEU A 15 -3.35 -4.61 3.45
CA LEU A 15 -2.70 -3.65 2.56
C LEU A 15 -2.73 -4.21 1.14
N LEU A 16 -3.54 -3.60 0.27
CA LEU A 16 -3.77 -4.06 -1.10
C LEU A 16 -3.15 -3.12 -2.13
N LEU A 17 -2.70 -3.71 -3.24
CA LEU A 17 -2.22 -3.00 -4.42
C LEU A 17 -3.12 -3.35 -5.60
N GLY A 18 -3.57 -2.32 -6.33
CA GLY A 18 -4.31 -2.47 -7.59
C GLY A 18 -3.48 -1.96 -8.77
N THR A 19 -3.29 -2.79 -9.80
CA THR A 19 -2.58 -2.37 -11.02
C THR A 19 -3.52 -2.31 -12.21
N GLY A 20 -3.24 -1.38 -13.13
CA GLY A 20 -3.89 -1.29 -14.42
C GLY A 20 -3.04 -1.84 -15.56
N VAL A 21 -3.59 -1.84 -16.75
CA VAL A 21 -2.92 -2.23 -18.00
C VAL A 21 -3.08 -1.12 -19.02
N THR A 22 -2.02 -0.80 -19.74
CA THR A 22 -1.99 0.18 -20.83
C THR A 22 -1.44 -0.41 -22.13
N GLY A 23 -1.57 0.33 -23.23
CA GLY A 23 -1.12 -0.06 -24.55
C GLY A 23 -2.25 -0.60 -25.44
N ARG A 24 -1.95 -0.76 -26.74
CA ARG A 24 -2.95 -1.20 -27.74
C ARG A 24 -3.47 -2.62 -27.52
N ALA A 25 -2.73 -3.48 -26.82
CA ALA A 25 -3.12 -4.83 -26.43
C ALA A 25 -3.60 -4.91 -24.95
N ALA A 26 -3.96 -3.81 -24.31
CA ALA A 26 -4.37 -3.76 -22.92
C ALA A 26 -5.55 -4.69 -22.57
N LYS A 27 -6.46 -4.93 -23.50
CA LYS A 27 -7.61 -5.84 -23.33
C LYS A 27 -7.20 -7.30 -23.12
N MET A 28 -5.97 -7.68 -23.50
CA MET A 28 -5.43 -9.03 -23.28
C MET A 28 -4.81 -9.21 -21.90
N GLY A 29 -4.55 -8.13 -21.19
CA GLY A 29 -3.93 -8.14 -19.88
C GLY A 29 -4.92 -8.12 -18.72
N HIS A 30 -4.43 -8.45 -17.53
CA HIS A 30 -5.21 -8.45 -16.30
C HIS A 30 -4.93 -7.21 -15.45
N ARG A 31 -5.99 -6.62 -14.91
CA ARG A 31 -5.87 -5.72 -13.76
C ARG A 31 -5.68 -6.57 -12.52
N LEU A 32 -4.57 -6.37 -11.82
CA LEU A 32 -4.18 -7.22 -10.72
C LEU A 32 -4.62 -6.62 -9.38
N THR A 33 -5.06 -7.48 -8.48
CA THR A 33 -5.16 -7.18 -7.06
C THR A 33 -4.12 -8.02 -6.34
N MET A 34 -3.21 -7.35 -5.64
CA MET A 34 -2.14 -7.97 -4.87
C MET A 34 -2.25 -7.55 -3.41
N VAL A 35 -1.68 -8.33 -2.50
CA VAL A 35 -1.64 -8.05 -1.07
C VAL A 35 -0.20 -8.04 -0.56
N MET A 36 0.10 -7.10 0.34
CA MET A 36 1.33 -7.11 1.13
C MET A 36 1.00 -7.77 2.48
N GLN A 37 1.51 -8.99 2.68
CA GLN A 37 1.15 -9.81 3.84
C GLN A 37 1.92 -9.45 5.13
N ARG A 38 3.05 -8.76 5.01
CA ARG A 38 3.84 -8.29 6.15
C ARG A 38 4.07 -6.79 6.06
N TRP A 39 3.44 -6.09 6.97
CA TRP A 39 3.62 -4.67 7.18
C TRP A 39 3.46 -4.33 8.66
N GLN A 40 4.04 -3.24 9.07
CA GLN A 40 3.95 -2.71 10.43
C GLN A 40 3.76 -1.20 10.35
N ALA A 41 2.83 -0.69 11.13
CA ALA A 41 2.61 0.74 11.29
C ALA A 41 2.76 1.11 12.77
N ALA A 42 3.59 2.10 13.05
CA ALA A 42 3.72 2.72 14.37
C ALA A 42 3.06 4.09 14.33
N VAL A 43 2.13 4.33 15.22
CA VAL A 43 1.44 5.62 15.36
C VAL A 43 1.77 6.19 16.73
N SER A 44 2.31 7.42 16.76
CA SER A 44 2.56 8.18 18.00
C SER A 44 1.41 9.12 18.27
N TRP A 45 1.05 9.28 19.54
CA TRP A 45 -0.10 10.06 20.00
C TRP A 45 0.32 11.09 21.05
N SER A 46 -0.37 12.23 21.04
CA SER A 46 -0.35 13.22 22.12
C SER A 46 -1.80 13.47 22.54
N GLY A 47 -2.20 12.89 23.68
CA GLY A 47 -3.62 12.76 24.01
C GLY A 47 -4.35 11.95 22.93
N GLU A 48 -5.47 12.45 22.45
CA GLU A 48 -6.29 11.79 21.41
C GLU A 48 -5.82 12.11 19.95
N ARG A 49 -4.74 12.88 19.77
CA ARG A 49 -4.28 13.31 18.45
C ARG A 49 -3.08 12.48 18.00
N PRO A 50 -3.11 11.89 16.79
CA PRO A 50 -1.92 11.29 16.19
C PRO A 50 -0.93 12.40 15.82
N THR A 51 0.35 12.17 16.14
CA THR A 51 1.44 13.14 15.91
C THR A 51 2.51 12.62 14.95
N ALA A 52 2.62 11.32 14.79
CA ALA A 52 3.52 10.72 13.81
C ALA A 52 2.99 9.35 13.36
N VAL A 53 3.29 9.01 12.11
CA VAL A 53 3.02 7.69 11.53
C VAL A 53 4.29 7.21 10.84
N ALA A 54 4.70 5.96 11.13
CA ALA A 54 5.75 5.27 10.41
C ALA A 54 5.22 3.91 9.95
N LEU A 55 5.19 3.69 8.63
CA LEU A 55 4.78 2.43 8.02
C LEU A 55 6.00 1.78 7.36
N THR A 56 6.22 0.50 7.62
CA THR A 56 7.22 -0.33 6.95
C THR A 56 6.51 -1.53 6.34
N VAL A 57 6.76 -1.77 5.06
CA VAL A 57 6.19 -2.88 4.29
C VAL A 57 7.31 -3.76 3.78
N ASP A 58 7.21 -5.05 4.04
CA ASP A 58 8.16 -6.06 3.56
C ASP A 58 7.84 -6.41 2.10
N VAL A 59 8.71 -6.04 1.17
CA VAL A 59 8.50 -6.20 -0.27
C VAL A 59 8.32 -7.66 -0.67
N ASP A 60 9.05 -8.58 -0.03
CA ASP A 60 8.96 -10.02 -0.32
C ASP A 60 7.64 -10.65 0.13
N SER A 61 6.84 -9.93 0.92
CA SER A 61 5.51 -10.38 1.34
C SER A 61 4.41 -10.22 0.30
N LEU A 62 4.72 -9.67 -0.87
CA LEU A 62 3.79 -9.47 -1.98
C LEU A 62 3.22 -10.79 -2.49
N GLN A 63 1.89 -10.88 -2.60
CA GLN A 63 1.18 -12.01 -3.20
C GLN A 63 0.12 -11.52 -4.18
N VAL A 64 -0.08 -12.26 -5.27
CA VAL A 64 -1.13 -12.00 -6.27
C VAL A 64 -2.41 -12.71 -5.83
N LEU A 65 -3.46 -11.94 -5.56
CA LEU A 65 -4.76 -12.48 -5.17
C LEU A 65 -5.57 -12.87 -6.40
N ARG A 66 -5.78 -11.93 -7.31
CA ARG A 66 -6.58 -12.13 -8.52
C ARG A 66 -6.17 -11.21 -9.65
N GLY A 67 -6.62 -11.53 -10.85
CA GLY A 67 -6.57 -10.66 -12.02
C GLY A 67 -7.94 -10.58 -12.66
N ASP A 68 -8.40 -9.35 -12.92
CA ASP A 68 -9.68 -9.07 -13.55
C ASP A 68 -9.45 -8.66 -15.02
N GLY A 69 -10.30 -9.09 -15.92
CA GLY A 69 -10.13 -8.92 -17.38
C GLY A 69 -9.22 -10.01 -17.97
N GLY A 70 -8.55 -9.69 -19.07
CA GLY A 70 -7.76 -10.67 -19.83
C GLY A 70 -8.63 -11.64 -20.62
N LEU A 71 -8.00 -12.61 -21.29
CA LEU A 71 -8.70 -13.61 -22.10
C LEU A 71 -9.15 -14.82 -21.29
N THR A 72 -8.42 -15.17 -20.25
CA THR A 72 -8.66 -16.32 -19.38
C THR A 72 -8.40 -15.95 -17.91
N PRO A 73 -9.03 -16.61 -16.93
CA PRO A 73 -8.68 -16.44 -15.53
C PRO A 73 -7.22 -16.80 -15.24
N LEU A 74 -6.59 -16.10 -14.29
CA LEU A 74 -5.22 -16.39 -13.88
C LEU A 74 -5.11 -17.73 -13.17
N THR A 75 -4.21 -18.57 -13.64
CA THR A 75 -3.81 -19.82 -12.98
C THR A 75 -2.80 -19.58 -11.86
N ALA A 76 -2.60 -20.58 -10.99
CA ALA A 76 -1.61 -20.49 -9.91
C ALA A 76 -0.16 -20.31 -10.43
N PRO A 77 0.31 -21.01 -11.49
CA PRO A 77 1.62 -20.74 -12.08
C PRO A 77 1.77 -19.33 -12.64
N GLU A 78 0.72 -18.79 -13.26
CA GLU A 78 0.73 -17.39 -13.77
C GLU A 78 0.84 -16.38 -12.62
N LYS A 79 0.09 -16.58 -11.53
CA LYS A 79 0.23 -15.73 -10.33
C LYS A 79 1.65 -15.76 -9.76
N SER A 80 2.29 -16.93 -9.74
CA SER A 80 3.67 -17.09 -9.30
C SER A 80 4.66 -16.33 -10.20
N LEU A 81 4.46 -16.41 -11.52
CA LEU A 81 5.28 -15.69 -12.49
C LEU A 81 5.10 -14.17 -12.36
N ILE A 82 3.87 -13.70 -12.22
CA ILE A 82 3.55 -12.28 -12.01
C ILE A 82 4.24 -11.77 -10.74
N ARG A 83 4.15 -12.51 -9.63
CA ARG A 83 4.85 -12.20 -8.39
C ARG A 83 6.35 -12.06 -8.61
N THR A 84 6.96 -13.02 -9.27
CA THR A 84 8.40 -12.98 -9.58
C THR A 84 8.78 -11.74 -10.37
N ASN A 85 7.99 -11.37 -11.38
CA ASN A 85 8.22 -10.17 -12.18
C ASN A 85 8.03 -8.88 -11.37
N ALA A 86 7.03 -8.82 -10.52
CA ALA A 86 6.81 -7.68 -9.63
C ALA A 86 7.98 -7.48 -8.66
N LEU A 87 8.48 -8.55 -8.04
CA LEU A 87 9.63 -8.48 -7.15
C LEU A 87 10.92 -8.05 -7.89
N LYS A 88 11.09 -8.45 -9.15
CA LYS A 88 12.20 -7.96 -9.99
C LYS A 88 12.07 -6.46 -10.29
N CYS A 89 10.88 -5.98 -10.63
CA CYS A 89 10.63 -4.56 -10.86
C CYS A 89 10.93 -3.71 -9.61
N LEU A 90 10.61 -4.23 -8.43
CA LEU A 90 10.89 -3.60 -7.14
C LEU A 90 12.34 -3.80 -6.68
N ASP A 91 13.13 -4.62 -7.38
CA ASP A 91 14.50 -5.01 -6.98
C ASP A 91 14.54 -5.49 -5.51
N ALA A 92 13.63 -6.42 -5.20
CA ALA A 92 13.36 -6.87 -3.83
C ALA A 92 14.59 -7.51 -3.15
N GLY A 93 15.49 -8.10 -3.93
CA GLY A 93 16.74 -8.66 -3.40
C GLY A 93 17.69 -7.61 -2.84
N ARG A 94 17.60 -6.36 -3.31
CA ARG A 94 18.41 -5.23 -2.86
C ARG A 94 17.65 -4.30 -1.91
N TYR A 95 16.35 -4.12 -2.14
CA TYR A 95 15.49 -3.21 -1.40
C TYR A 95 14.33 -3.97 -0.77
N GLY A 96 14.55 -4.48 0.42
CA GLY A 96 13.61 -5.35 1.12
C GLY A 96 12.37 -4.65 1.71
N HIS A 97 12.39 -3.32 1.81
CA HIS A 97 11.32 -2.58 2.49
C HIS A 97 10.89 -1.34 1.72
N ILE A 98 9.58 -1.06 1.78
CA ILE A 98 8.98 0.23 1.44
C ILE A 98 8.67 0.92 2.77
N ARG A 99 8.93 2.24 2.87
CA ARG A 99 8.70 3.03 4.09
C ARG A 99 7.91 4.28 3.80
N PHE A 100 7.00 4.60 4.69
CA PHE A 100 6.33 5.89 4.73
C PHE A 100 6.48 6.48 6.13
N GLU A 101 6.94 7.72 6.21
CA GLU A 101 7.11 8.44 7.47
C GLU A 101 6.43 9.80 7.39
N CYS A 102 5.65 10.13 8.41
CA CYS A 102 4.86 11.35 8.45
C CYS A 102 4.84 11.92 9.87
N THR A 103 5.07 13.23 9.97
CA THR A 103 4.90 14.05 11.19
C THR A 103 3.97 15.24 10.95
N ASP A 104 3.54 15.47 9.69
CA ASP A 104 2.57 16.51 9.34
C ASP A 104 1.19 15.83 9.15
N ILE A 105 0.41 15.85 10.23
CA ILE A 105 -0.90 15.22 10.32
C ILE A 105 -1.96 16.30 10.58
N ALA A 106 -2.85 16.49 9.62
CA ALA A 106 -3.96 17.41 9.72
C ALA A 106 -5.29 16.65 9.85
N ALA A 107 -6.12 17.03 10.83
CA ALA A 107 -7.47 16.52 10.95
C ALA A 107 -8.33 16.99 9.77
N THR A 108 -9.20 16.10 9.29
CA THR A 108 -10.19 16.38 8.24
C THR A 108 -11.58 15.95 8.72
N ASP A 109 -12.61 16.21 7.93
CA ASP A 109 -13.94 15.69 8.22
C ASP A 109 -13.95 14.15 8.07
N GLY A 110 -14.05 13.46 9.22
CA GLY A 110 -14.06 11.99 9.30
C GLY A 110 -12.70 11.30 9.18
N GLY A 111 -11.59 12.02 9.44
CA GLY A 111 -10.28 11.37 9.41
C GLY A 111 -9.07 12.30 9.47
N TYR A 112 -8.03 11.95 8.72
CA TYR A 112 -6.75 12.68 8.72
C TYR A 112 -6.13 12.74 7.33
N ARG A 113 -5.42 13.82 7.09
CA ARG A 113 -4.51 13.98 5.95
C ARG A 113 -3.08 13.81 6.48
N LEU A 114 -2.36 12.82 5.96
CA LEU A 114 -0.98 12.53 6.31
C LEU A 114 -0.08 13.05 5.19
N ALA A 115 0.75 14.05 5.45
CA ALA A 115 1.75 14.53 4.50
C ALA A 115 3.14 14.09 4.99
N GLY A 116 3.78 13.23 4.23
CA GLY A 116 5.02 12.59 4.62
C GLY A 116 5.96 12.29 3.47
N SER A 117 6.88 11.39 3.71
CA SER A 117 7.86 10.91 2.74
C SER A 117 7.65 9.42 2.49
N LEU A 118 7.45 9.05 1.24
CA LEU A 118 7.39 7.66 0.79
C LEU A 118 8.71 7.27 0.16
N GLN A 119 9.32 6.20 0.67
CA GLN A 119 10.53 5.60 0.13
C GLN A 119 10.23 4.26 -0.53
N ILE A 120 10.56 4.15 -1.81
CA ILE A 120 10.53 2.89 -2.58
C ILE A 120 11.90 2.75 -3.25
N ARG A 121 12.55 1.61 -3.03
CA ARG A 121 13.93 1.37 -3.43
C ARG A 121 14.88 2.43 -2.83
N ASP A 122 15.67 3.06 -3.66
CA ASP A 122 16.63 4.13 -3.31
C ASP A 122 16.05 5.55 -3.42
N ARG A 123 14.75 5.69 -3.70
CA ARG A 123 14.13 7.00 -3.91
C ARG A 123 13.08 7.31 -2.85
N SER A 124 13.15 8.54 -2.33
CA SER A 124 12.14 9.11 -1.46
C SER A 124 11.42 10.25 -2.17
N ARG A 125 10.11 10.34 -1.97
CA ARG A 125 9.25 11.39 -2.54
C ARG A 125 8.26 11.90 -1.51
N PRO A 126 7.95 13.20 -1.51
CA PRO A 126 6.80 13.72 -0.77
C PRO A 126 5.54 12.97 -1.20
N HIS A 127 4.74 12.54 -0.23
CA HIS A 127 3.54 11.78 -0.50
C HIS A 127 2.44 12.12 0.51
N VAL A 128 1.21 12.19 0.04
CA VAL A 128 0.04 12.52 0.86
C VAL A 128 -0.93 11.36 0.83
N ILE A 129 -1.37 10.94 2.02
CA ILE A 129 -2.36 9.88 2.20
C ILE A 129 -3.58 10.47 2.93
N ALA A 130 -4.76 10.26 2.37
CA ALA A 130 -6.02 10.53 3.04
C ALA A 130 -6.46 9.28 3.81
N VAL A 131 -6.76 9.44 5.09
CA VAL A 131 -7.20 8.35 5.97
C VAL A 131 -8.58 8.71 6.53
N ARG A 132 -9.53 7.81 6.39
CA ARG A 132 -10.84 7.88 7.06
C ARG A 132 -10.82 7.05 8.32
N VAL A 133 -11.48 7.54 9.36
CA VAL A 133 -11.61 6.84 10.63
C VAL A 133 -13.08 6.86 11.04
N ALA A 134 -13.65 5.71 11.31
CA ALA A 134 -15.03 5.57 11.75
C ALA A 134 -15.12 4.60 12.94
N GLU A 135 -15.95 4.96 13.91
CA GLU A 135 -16.30 4.06 15.02
C GLU A 135 -17.45 3.15 14.58
N LEU A 136 -17.27 1.85 14.73
CA LEU A 136 -18.27 0.82 14.42
C LEU A 136 -18.30 -0.22 15.53
N ASP A 137 -19.41 -0.29 16.27
CA ASP A 137 -19.67 -1.31 17.31
C ASP A 137 -18.54 -1.46 18.33
N GLY A 138 -18.00 -0.35 18.83
CA GLY A 138 -16.91 -0.33 19.80
C GLY A 138 -15.54 -0.66 19.23
N SER A 139 -15.42 -0.68 17.93
CA SER A 139 -14.15 -0.80 17.19
C SER A 139 -13.96 0.40 16.28
N TRP A 140 -12.70 0.67 15.92
CA TRP A 140 -12.35 1.72 14.96
C TRP A 140 -11.99 1.10 13.62
N ARG A 141 -12.66 1.54 12.57
CA ARG A 141 -12.29 1.24 11.20
C ARG A 141 -11.42 2.35 10.64
N VAL A 142 -10.30 1.97 10.07
CA VAL A 142 -9.33 2.88 9.44
C VAL A 142 -9.17 2.47 7.98
N ASP A 143 -9.52 3.36 7.06
CA ASP A 143 -9.39 3.15 5.63
C ASP A 143 -8.51 4.25 5.03
N GLY A 144 -7.45 3.86 4.34
CA GLY A 144 -6.57 4.76 3.61
C GLY A 144 -6.45 4.34 2.15
N GLU A 145 -6.42 5.32 1.24
CA GLU A 145 -6.19 5.07 -0.18
C GLU A 145 -5.28 6.15 -0.76
N THR A 146 -4.37 5.73 -1.63
CA THR A 146 -3.49 6.63 -2.37
C THR A 146 -3.06 6.01 -3.69
N VAL A 147 -2.53 6.83 -4.60
CA VAL A 147 -1.97 6.41 -5.88
C VAL A 147 -0.46 6.64 -5.86
N VAL A 148 0.28 5.62 -6.25
CA VAL A 148 1.75 5.65 -6.40
C VAL A 148 2.09 5.42 -7.86
N ARG A 149 3.03 6.22 -8.41
CA ARG A 149 3.48 6.08 -9.80
C ARG A 149 4.85 5.42 -9.86
N HIS A 150 4.99 4.42 -10.73
CA HIS A 150 6.28 3.78 -11.00
C HIS A 150 7.35 4.80 -11.43
N SER A 151 6.95 5.75 -12.28
CA SER A 151 7.85 6.78 -12.82
C SER A 151 8.46 7.67 -11.75
N ASP A 152 7.74 7.99 -10.67
CA ASP A 152 8.23 8.82 -9.56
C ASP A 152 9.41 8.15 -8.83
N PHE A 153 9.44 6.82 -8.83
CA PHE A 153 10.46 6.02 -8.15
C PHE A 153 11.46 5.38 -9.11
N GLY A 154 11.40 5.72 -10.41
CA GLY A 154 12.30 5.16 -11.44
C GLY A 154 12.14 3.65 -11.60
N ILE A 155 10.96 3.12 -11.33
CA ILE A 155 10.63 1.70 -11.49
C ILE A 155 10.27 1.46 -12.95
N ARG A 156 10.99 0.56 -13.62
CA ARG A 156 10.65 0.13 -14.98
C ARG A 156 9.40 -0.74 -14.93
N ARG A 157 8.35 -0.30 -15.58
CA ARG A 157 7.08 -1.03 -15.67
C ARG A 157 7.25 -2.33 -16.46
N TYR A 158 6.65 -3.40 -15.98
CA TYR A 158 6.63 -4.66 -16.71
C TYR A 158 5.85 -4.51 -18.02
N SER A 159 6.42 -5.02 -19.12
CA SER A 159 5.78 -4.96 -20.44
C SER A 159 5.93 -6.28 -21.19
N MET A 160 4.96 -6.56 -22.06
CA MET A 160 4.89 -7.72 -22.94
C MET A 160 4.58 -7.28 -24.36
N LEU A 161 4.69 -8.23 -25.30
CA LEU A 161 4.34 -8.04 -26.72
C LEU A 161 5.05 -6.80 -27.31
N MET A 162 6.36 -6.68 -27.05
CA MET A 162 7.21 -5.57 -27.54
C MET A 162 6.65 -4.17 -27.16
N GLY A 163 6.08 -4.07 -25.94
CA GLY A 163 5.52 -2.82 -25.41
C GLY A 163 4.05 -2.57 -25.75
N ALA A 164 3.41 -3.47 -26.54
CA ALA A 164 2.00 -3.32 -26.86
C ALA A 164 1.07 -3.56 -25.65
N MET A 165 1.55 -4.22 -24.62
CA MET A 165 0.89 -4.40 -23.32
C MET A 165 1.87 -4.08 -22.20
N GLN A 166 1.51 -3.18 -21.32
CA GLN A 166 2.36 -2.71 -20.24
C GLN A 166 1.52 -2.45 -18.99
N VAL A 167 2.09 -2.70 -17.80
CA VAL A 167 1.49 -2.29 -16.54
C VAL A 167 1.34 -0.77 -16.53
N ALA A 168 0.20 -0.25 -16.08
CA ALA A 168 -0.03 1.19 -15.96
C ALA A 168 0.99 1.83 -15.01
N ASP A 169 1.27 3.11 -15.21
CA ASP A 169 2.19 3.84 -14.33
C ASP A 169 1.65 3.98 -12.91
N GLU A 170 0.35 4.15 -12.78
CA GLU A 170 -0.33 4.30 -11.51
C GLU A 170 -0.67 2.95 -10.88
N VAL A 171 -0.38 2.85 -9.58
CA VAL A 171 -0.76 1.74 -8.70
C VAL A 171 -1.60 2.31 -7.59
N THR A 172 -2.82 1.80 -7.42
CA THR A 172 -3.66 2.14 -6.27
C THR A 172 -3.19 1.35 -5.07
N VAL A 173 -2.99 2.02 -3.95
CA VAL A 173 -2.63 1.41 -2.67
C VAL A 173 -3.75 1.69 -1.69
N SER A 174 -4.32 0.65 -1.08
CA SER A 174 -5.38 0.78 -0.09
C SER A 174 -5.07 -0.03 1.17
N LEU A 175 -5.27 0.60 2.31
CA LEU A 175 -5.20 -0.03 3.64
C LEU A 175 -6.60 0.00 4.24
N SER A 176 -7.07 -1.14 4.72
CA SER A 176 -8.29 -1.24 5.51
C SER A 176 -7.98 -2.05 6.77
N ALA A 177 -8.15 -1.44 7.95
CA ALA A 177 -7.85 -2.05 9.23
C ALA A 177 -9.00 -1.84 10.22
N THR A 178 -9.19 -2.81 11.13
CA THR A 178 -10.12 -2.71 12.25
C THR A 178 -9.33 -2.83 13.55
N ILE A 179 -9.52 -1.87 14.45
CA ILE A 179 -8.79 -1.73 15.69
C ILE A 179 -9.81 -1.79 16.82
N ALA A 180 -9.60 -2.66 17.82
CA ALA A 180 -10.48 -2.74 18.98
C ALA A 180 -10.52 -1.40 19.74
N GLY A 181 -11.70 -0.99 20.22
CA GLY A 181 -11.94 0.32 20.81
C GLY A 181 -11.14 0.58 22.09
N ASP A 182 -10.90 -0.45 22.89
CA ASP A 182 -10.04 -0.40 24.08
C ASP A 182 -8.57 -0.08 23.73
N THR A 183 -8.15 -0.40 22.52
CA THR A 183 -6.82 -0.10 22.02
C THR A 183 -6.63 1.40 21.75
N LEU A 184 -7.65 2.18 21.50
CA LEU A 184 -7.59 3.64 21.29
C LEU A 184 -8.01 4.45 22.52
N ALA A 185 -8.74 3.87 23.46
CA ALA A 185 -9.28 4.53 24.65
C ALA A 185 -8.29 4.65 25.83
N GLY A 186 -7.09 4.15 25.72
CA GLY A 186 -6.08 4.11 26.79
C GLY A 186 -5.04 5.25 26.70
N CYS A 187 -5.45 6.47 26.37
CA CYS A 187 -4.58 7.66 26.38
C CYS A 187 -5.05 8.70 27.39
#